data_1f5249cf401e522c7f39ee0ff17ea13b
#
_entry.id   1f5249cf401e522c7f39ee0ff17ea13b
#
_cell.length_a   1.000
_cell.length_b   1.000
_cell.length_c   1.000
_cell.angle_alpha   90.00
_cell.angle_beta   90.00
_cell.angle_gamma   90.00
#
_symmetry.space_group_name_H-M   'P 1'
#
loop_
_entity.id
_entity.type
_entity.pdbx_description
1 polymer ?
#
loop_
_entity_poly.entity_id
_entity_poly.type
_entity_poly.pdbx_seq_one_letter_code
_entity_poly.pdbx_strand_id
1 'polypeptide(L)' 'NYLLPIIETTPPPSRKGKFVRIKYITQLPTKKVCFALFCNLPQYVAESYTRFLENQLREEFDFNGIPITLFFRKKS' A
#
# COMPACT_ATOMS: atom_id res chain seq x y z
N ASN A 1 -3.70 -7.91 9.46
CA ASN A 1 -3.05 -6.73 8.89
C ASN A 1 -4.07 -5.63 8.64
N TYR A 2 -3.79 -4.43 9.12
CA TYR A 2 -4.72 -3.31 9.05
C TYR A 2 -5.07 -2.89 7.62
N LEU A 3 -4.08 -2.89 6.73
CA LEU A 3 -4.29 -2.41 5.36
C LEU A 3 -5.08 -3.37 4.48
N LEU A 4 -5.03 -4.66 4.73
CA LEU A 4 -5.73 -5.61 3.87
C LEU A 4 -7.24 -5.40 3.81
N PRO A 5 -7.94 -5.18 4.94
CA PRO A 5 -9.37 -4.88 4.88
C PRO A 5 -9.68 -3.59 4.10
N ILE A 6 -8.83 -2.59 4.23
CA ILE A 6 -8.99 -1.33 3.50
C ILE A 6 -8.85 -1.57 2.00
N ILE A 7 -7.86 -2.36 1.60
CA ILE A 7 -7.62 -2.68 0.20
C ILE A 7 -8.78 -3.48 -0.38
N GLU A 8 -9.34 -4.40 0.40
CA GLU A 8 -10.51 -5.18 -0.05
C GLU A 8 -11.73 -4.31 -0.26
N THR A 9 -11.94 -3.33 0.62
CA THR A 9 -13.07 -2.40 0.50
C THR A 9 -12.86 -1.40 -0.63
N THR A 10 -11.65 -0.90 -0.78
CA THR A 10 -11.30 0.09 -1.80
C THR A 10 -10.08 -0.40 -2.57
N PRO A 11 -10.29 -1.32 -3.54
CA PRO A 11 -9.16 -1.86 -4.29
C PRO A 11 -8.53 -0.82 -5.22
N PRO A 12 -7.27 -1.06 -5.65
CA PRO A 12 -6.65 -0.15 -6.61
C PRO A 12 -7.45 -0.09 -7.90
N PRO A 13 -7.55 1.10 -8.51
CA PRO A 13 -8.26 1.22 -9.78
C PRO A 13 -7.52 0.49 -10.89
N SER A 14 -8.28 -0.07 -11.84
CA SER A 14 -7.69 -0.69 -12.99
C SER A 14 -7.12 0.37 -13.92
N ARG A 15 -6.05 0.03 -14.62
CA ARG A 15 -5.44 0.93 -15.61
C ARG A 15 -5.19 0.13 -16.88
N LYS A 16 -5.61 0.69 -18.00
CA LYS A 16 -5.44 0.07 -19.34
C LYS A 16 -5.95 -1.37 -19.37
N GLY A 17 -7.07 -1.62 -18.68
CA GLY A 17 -7.66 -2.95 -18.62
C GLY A 17 -6.93 -3.92 -17.71
N LYS A 18 -5.93 -3.46 -16.97
CA LYS A 18 -5.17 -4.30 -16.05
C LYS A 18 -5.64 -4.08 -14.63
N PHE A 19 -5.87 -5.17 -13.90
CA PHE A 19 -6.29 -5.11 -12.50
C PHE A 19 -5.12 -5.40 -11.61
N VAL A 20 -4.88 -4.50 -10.66
CA VAL A 20 -3.82 -4.67 -9.66
C VAL A 20 -4.38 -5.42 -8.47
N ARG A 21 -3.71 -6.51 -8.07
CA ARG A 21 -4.09 -7.28 -6.89
C ARG A 21 -2.94 -7.26 -5.89
N ILE A 22 -3.23 -6.78 -4.71
CA ILE A 22 -2.26 -6.79 -3.63
C ILE A 22 -2.41 -8.10 -2.88
N LYS A 23 -1.37 -8.92 -2.90
CA LYS A 23 -1.42 -10.28 -2.34
C LYS A 23 -1.13 -10.29 -0.86
N TYR A 24 -0.11 -9.57 -0.42
CA TYR A 24 0.15 -9.44 1.00
C TYR A 24 0.99 -8.20 1.28
N ILE A 25 1.03 -7.82 2.54
CA ILE A 25 1.73 -6.63 3.01
C ILE A 25 2.62 -7.06 4.17
N THR A 26 3.86 -6.57 4.18
CA THR A 26 4.76 -6.82 5.29
C THR A 26 5.40 -5.51 5.74
N GLN A 27 5.63 -5.38 7.04
CA GLN A 27 6.33 -4.23 7.59
C GLN A 27 7.82 -4.53 7.62
N LEU A 28 8.61 -3.59 7.12
CA LEU A 28 10.06 -3.76 7.09
C LEU A 28 10.68 -3.31 8.42
N PRO A 29 11.70 -4.02 8.91
CA PRO A 29 12.34 -3.69 10.19
C PRO A 29 13.34 -2.54 10.04
N THR A 30 12.81 -1.33 9.88
CA THR A 30 13.62 -0.13 9.76
C THR A 30 13.21 0.87 10.82
N LYS A 31 14.03 1.94 10.98
CA LYS A 31 13.71 3.01 11.89
C LYS A 31 12.51 3.84 11.43
N LYS A 32 12.23 3.81 10.14
CA LYS A 32 11.09 4.49 9.55
C LYS A 32 9.93 3.52 9.41
N VAL A 33 8.74 4.07 9.27
CA VAL A 33 7.56 3.24 9.03
C VAL A 33 7.56 2.87 7.55
N CYS A 34 7.95 1.63 7.25
CA CYS A 34 8.02 1.13 5.88
C CYS A 34 7.19 -0.12 5.73
N PHE A 35 6.39 -0.14 4.67
CA PHE A 35 5.58 -1.32 4.33
C PHE A 35 5.90 -1.73 2.90
N ALA A 36 6.07 -3.03 2.69
CA ALA A 36 6.22 -3.59 1.35
C ALA A 36 4.92 -4.29 0.98
N LEU A 37 4.33 -3.85 -0.12
CA LEU A 37 3.07 -4.39 -0.62
C LEU A 37 3.37 -5.22 -1.87
N PHE A 38 3.12 -6.51 -1.79
CA PHE A 38 3.41 -7.42 -2.89
C PHE A 38 2.16 -7.61 -3.74
N CYS A 39 2.30 -7.30 -5.03
CA CYS A 39 1.18 -7.34 -5.95
C CYS A 39 1.62 -7.88 -7.30
N ASN A 40 0.65 -8.13 -8.16
CA ASN A 40 0.93 -8.69 -9.49
C ASN A 40 1.48 -7.65 -10.47
N LEU A 41 1.02 -6.40 -10.37
CA LEU A 41 1.36 -5.35 -11.34
C LEU A 41 1.73 -4.06 -10.60
N PRO A 42 2.90 -4.01 -9.95
CA PRO A 42 3.26 -2.81 -9.17
C PRO A 42 3.40 -1.55 -10.03
N GLN A 43 3.76 -1.69 -11.29
CA GLN A 43 3.94 -0.54 -12.17
C GLN A 43 2.62 0.13 -12.56
N TYR A 44 1.49 -0.52 -12.28
CA TYR A 44 0.17 0.04 -12.58
C TYR A 44 -0.53 0.63 -11.37
N VAL A 45 0.14 0.66 -10.23
CA VAL A 45 -0.43 1.27 -9.02
C VAL A 45 -0.33 2.78 -9.13
N ALA A 46 -1.49 3.46 -9.02
CA ALA A 46 -1.52 4.91 -9.11
C ALA A 46 -0.93 5.55 -7.86
N GLU A 47 -0.25 6.68 -8.05
CA GLU A 47 0.31 7.43 -6.92
C GLU A 47 -0.78 7.90 -5.97
N SER A 48 -1.93 8.27 -6.50
CA SER A 48 -3.06 8.69 -5.68
C SER A 48 -3.53 7.57 -4.75
N TYR A 49 -3.46 6.33 -5.20
CA TYR A 49 -3.82 5.19 -4.36
C TYR A 49 -2.81 5.00 -3.23
N THR A 50 -1.53 5.20 -3.52
CA THR A 50 -0.50 5.15 -2.49
C THR A 50 -0.75 6.20 -1.41
N ARG A 51 -1.09 7.41 -1.81
CA ARG A 51 -1.42 8.48 -0.86
C ARG A 51 -2.66 8.14 -0.04
N PHE A 52 -3.64 7.53 -0.67
CA PHE A 52 -4.84 7.08 0.04
C PHE A 52 -4.47 6.11 1.17
N LEU A 53 -3.62 5.13 0.88
CA LEU A 53 -3.19 4.18 1.90
C LEU A 53 -2.38 4.84 3.01
N GLU A 54 -1.52 5.79 2.65
CA GLU A 54 -0.76 6.54 3.65
C GLU A 54 -1.69 7.30 4.58
N ASN A 55 -2.70 7.95 4.03
CA ASN A 55 -3.66 8.70 4.83
C ASN A 55 -4.44 7.80 5.78
N GLN A 56 -4.82 6.61 5.31
CA GLN A 56 -5.51 5.65 6.16
C GLN A 56 -4.63 5.20 7.33
N LEU A 57 -3.35 5.00 7.07
CA LEU A 57 -2.42 4.64 8.13
C LEU A 57 -2.26 5.76 9.15
N ARG A 58 -2.20 7.01 8.70
CA ARG A 58 -2.05 8.15 9.60
C ARG A 58 -3.29 8.36 10.45
N GLU A 59 -4.47 8.06 9.92
CA GLU A 59 -5.71 8.17 10.69
C GLU A 59 -5.81 7.13 11.78
N GLU A 60 -5.35 5.91 11.51
CA GLU A 60 -5.45 4.82 12.48
C GLU A 60 -4.31 4.85 13.49
N PHE A 61 -3.10 5.14 13.03
CA PHE A 61 -1.92 5.16 13.88
C PHE A 61 -1.36 6.58 13.92
N ASP A 62 -1.06 7.04 15.12
CA ASP A 62 -0.51 8.38 15.27
C ASP A 62 0.99 8.38 14.95
N PHE A 63 1.30 8.46 13.67
CA PHE A 63 2.69 8.54 13.20
C PHE A 63 3.15 9.98 13.08
N ASN A 64 2.75 10.82 14.00
CA ASN A 64 3.01 12.25 13.95
C ASN A 64 4.51 12.54 13.81
N GLY A 65 4.87 13.23 12.73
CA GLY A 65 6.27 13.57 12.47
C GLY A 65 7.13 12.43 11.95
N ILE A 66 6.55 11.24 11.77
CA ILE A 66 7.28 10.08 11.26
C ILE A 66 6.88 9.85 9.80
N PRO A 67 7.84 9.84 8.85
CA PRO A 67 7.50 9.57 7.46
C PRO A 67 7.09 8.12 7.27
N ILE A 68 6.06 7.93 6.44
CA ILE A 68 5.56 6.62 6.08
C ILE A 68 5.97 6.35 4.63
N THR A 69 6.57 5.19 4.39
CA THR A 69 7.00 4.79 3.05
C THR A 69 6.29 3.51 2.66
N LEU A 70 5.72 3.50 1.45
CA LEU A 70 5.07 2.31 0.91
C LEU A 70 5.79 1.89 -0.35
N PHE A 71 6.17 0.63 -0.42
CA PHE A 71 6.82 0.05 -1.59
C PHE A 71 5.91 -0.97 -2.22
N PHE A 72 5.78 -0.92 -3.54
CA PHE A 72 5.03 -1.91 -4.29
C PHE A 72 6.01 -2.81 -5.01
N ARG A 73 5.94 -4.09 -4.73
CA ARG A 73 6.84 -5.09 -5.29
C ARG A 73 6.06 -6.14 -6.06
N LYS A 74 6.67 -6.69 -7.08
CA LYS A 74 6.04 -7.75 -7.86
C LYS A 74 6.17 -9.08 -7.13
N LYS A 75 5.03 -9.77 -7.01
CA LYS A 75 5.00 -11.13 -6.47
C LYS A 75 4.88 -12.10 -7.63
N SER A 76 5.88 -12.90 -7.82
CA SER A 76 5.87 -13.92 -8.86
C SER A 76 5.08 -15.16 -8.45
#